data_febe0886a385bd81a3abdbb02dd896b0
#
_entry.id   febe0886a385bd81a3abdbb02dd896b0
#
_cell.length_a   1.000
_cell.length_b   1.000
_cell.length_c   1.000
_cell.angle_alpha   90.00
_cell.angle_beta   90.00
_cell.angle_gamma   90.00
#
_symmetry.space_group_name_H-M   'P 1'
#
loop_
_entity.id
_entity.type
_entity.pdbx_description
1 polymer ?
#
loop_
_entity_poly.entity_id
_entity_poly.type
_entity_poly.pdbx_seq_one_letter_code
_entity_poly.pdbx_strand_id
1 'polypeptide(L)'
;MATQALRLADIDAFYGDSHVLHRVSFTCSEGRLVALLGRNGAGKTTSINVVMGLLRPRRGSVAVYGTPVAGRPPEAIAAQGVALVPQGRRIFRSLTVRENLAVAARRTSGNRRNPWTLERVLDAFPRLAERRPQYAGTLSGGEQQMLAIGRALMSNPRVLLMDEPSEGLAPQIVAEVMATIRRLKEQGLSILLVEQNAKLAFDVADDIVILNSGRVVVDATAEALARDKMDLHQHLGIY
;
A
#
# COMPACT_ATOMS: atom_id res chain seq x y z
N MET A 1 4.36 -8.24 -22.95
CA MET A 1 3.69 -7.23 -22.10
C MET A 1 3.96 -7.58 -20.65
N ALA A 2 4.26 -6.59 -19.78
CA ALA A 2 4.44 -6.85 -18.35
C ALA A 2 3.12 -7.31 -17.73
N THR A 3 3.21 -8.27 -16.79
CA THR A 3 2.04 -8.77 -16.05
C THR A 3 1.47 -7.65 -15.18
N GLN A 4 0.16 -7.40 -15.26
CA GLN A 4 -0.52 -6.41 -14.42
C GLN A 4 -0.88 -7.07 -13.07
N ALA A 5 -0.27 -6.60 -11.98
CA ALA A 5 -0.58 -7.08 -10.63
C ALA A 5 -1.90 -6.49 -10.11
N LEU A 6 -2.12 -5.20 -10.38
CA LEU A 6 -3.35 -4.49 -10.01
C LEU A 6 -3.76 -3.57 -11.17
N ARG A 7 -5.05 -3.56 -11.50
CA ARG A 7 -5.63 -2.64 -12.48
C ARG A 7 -6.94 -2.08 -11.96
N LEU A 8 -7.04 -0.76 -11.99
CA LEU A 8 -8.30 -0.02 -11.87
C LEU A 8 -8.66 0.53 -13.25
N ALA A 9 -9.92 0.44 -13.65
CA ALA A 9 -10.38 0.96 -14.93
C ALA A 9 -11.73 1.66 -14.77
N ASP A 10 -11.78 2.95 -15.08
CA ASP A 10 -12.94 3.83 -15.08
C ASP A 10 -13.78 3.79 -13.77
N ILE A 11 -13.09 3.82 -12.62
CA ILE A 11 -13.73 3.72 -11.32
C ILE A 11 -14.50 5.00 -10.98
N ASP A 12 -15.82 4.86 -10.80
CA ASP A 12 -16.66 5.84 -10.12
C ASP A 12 -17.06 5.32 -8.74
N ALA A 13 -16.69 6.05 -7.68
CA ALA A 13 -16.97 5.66 -6.31
C ALA A 13 -17.61 6.80 -5.51
N PHE A 14 -18.51 6.42 -4.59
CA PHE A 14 -19.36 7.36 -3.85
C PHE A 14 -19.43 6.97 -2.37
N TYR A 15 -19.51 7.97 -1.50
CA TYR A 15 -19.99 7.83 -0.13
C TYR A 15 -21.38 8.49 -0.04
N GLY A 16 -22.43 7.66 0.04
CA GLY A 16 -23.79 8.16 -0.14
C GLY A 16 -23.97 8.79 -1.52
N ASP A 17 -24.30 10.09 -1.54
CA ASP A 17 -24.45 10.87 -2.78
C ASP A 17 -23.16 11.62 -3.18
N SER A 18 -22.15 11.63 -2.32
CA SER A 18 -20.88 12.31 -2.61
C SER A 18 -20.06 11.49 -3.59
N HIS A 19 -19.86 12.01 -4.81
CA HIS A 19 -19.02 11.41 -5.85
C HIS A 19 -17.55 11.75 -5.55
N VAL A 20 -16.75 10.78 -5.18
CA VAL A 20 -15.36 10.96 -4.73
C VAL A 20 -14.33 10.54 -5.77
N LEU A 21 -14.58 9.45 -6.50
CA LEU A 21 -13.70 9.03 -7.60
C LEU A 21 -14.44 9.17 -8.92
N HIS A 22 -13.81 9.84 -9.89
CA HIS A 22 -14.38 10.19 -11.18
C HIS A 22 -13.59 9.51 -12.29
N ARG A 23 -14.02 8.31 -12.73
CA ARG A 23 -13.39 7.52 -13.79
C ARG A 23 -11.88 7.30 -13.57
N VAL A 24 -11.51 6.99 -12.32
CA VAL A 24 -10.11 6.73 -11.97
C VAL A 24 -9.62 5.45 -12.64
N SER A 25 -8.53 5.57 -13.39
CA SER A 25 -7.87 4.45 -14.07
C SER A 25 -6.37 4.53 -13.85
N PHE A 26 -5.74 3.45 -13.42
CA PHE A 26 -4.29 3.26 -13.38
C PHE A 26 -3.95 1.78 -13.22
N THR A 27 -2.68 1.43 -13.44
CA THR A 27 -2.19 0.06 -13.31
C THR A 27 -0.91 -0.01 -12.49
N CYS A 28 -0.77 -1.10 -11.72
CA CYS A 28 0.49 -1.49 -11.08
C CYS A 28 0.97 -2.79 -11.74
N SER A 29 2.12 -2.76 -12.39
CA SER A 29 2.75 -3.95 -12.97
C SER A 29 3.37 -4.82 -11.87
N GLU A 30 3.54 -6.12 -12.16
CA GLU A 30 4.15 -7.07 -11.23
C GLU A 30 5.57 -6.62 -10.84
N GLY A 31 5.87 -6.68 -9.54
CA GLY A 31 7.16 -6.30 -8.97
C GLY A 31 7.47 -4.80 -9.00
N ARG A 32 6.51 -3.93 -9.40
CA ARG A 32 6.69 -2.49 -9.42
C ARG A 32 5.99 -1.81 -8.24
N LEU A 33 6.47 -0.62 -7.91
CA LEU A 33 5.86 0.28 -6.93
C LEU A 33 5.22 1.46 -7.65
N VAL A 34 3.90 1.57 -7.51
CA VAL A 34 3.13 2.75 -7.92
C VAL A 34 2.89 3.62 -6.70
N ALA A 35 3.30 4.87 -6.76
CA ALA A 35 2.93 5.86 -5.75
C ALA A 35 1.68 6.64 -6.20
N LEU A 36 0.62 6.58 -5.39
CA LEU A 36 -0.60 7.34 -5.58
C LEU A 36 -0.54 8.60 -4.72
N LEU A 37 -0.28 9.71 -5.35
CA LEU A 37 -0.10 11.02 -4.72
C LEU A 37 -1.37 11.89 -4.85
N GLY A 38 -1.46 12.89 -4.00
CA GLY A 38 -2.53 13.90 -4.04
C GLY A 38 -2.75 14.53 -2.68
N ARG A 39 -3.46 15.67 -2.67
CA ARG A 39 -3.84 16.38 -1.44
C ARG A 39 -4.81 15.56 -0.58
N ASN A 40 -5.02 16.01 0.67
CA ASN A 40 -6.09 15.44 1.51
C ASN A 40 -7.44 15.62 0.81
N GLY A 41 -8.26 14.56 0.82
CA GLY A 41 -9.53 14.54 0.13
C GLY A 41 -9.45 14.29 -1.39
N ALA A 42 -8.27 14.09 -1.98
CA ALA A 42 -8.13 13.81 -3.41
C ALA A 42 -8.69 12.43 -3.86
N GLY A 43 -9.00 11.53 -2.92
CA GLY A 43 -9.55 10.20 -3.23
C GLY A 43 -8.58 9.03 -3.06
N LYS A 44 -7.37 9.27 -2.52
CA LYS A 44 -6.33 8.25 -2.35
C LYS A 44 -6.79 7.03 -1.52
N THR A 45 -7.20 7.26 -0.26
CA THR A 45 -7.73 6.22 0.63
C THR A 45 -9.02 5.59 0.06
N THR A 46 -9.84 6.36 -0.66
CA THR A 46 -11.02 5.85 -1.35
C THR A 46 -10.63 4.83 -2.43
N SER A 47 -9.55 5.08 -3.18
CA SER A 47 -9.02 4.13 -4.16
C SER A 47 -8.56 2.83 -3.50
N ILE A 48 -7.87 2.90 -2.35
CA ILE A 48 -7.53 1.72 -1.54
C ILE A 48 -8.79 0.98 -1.08
N ASN A 49 -9.79 1.70 -0.57
CA ASN A 49 -11.03 1.10 -0.09
C ASN A 49 -11.79 0.36 -1.21
N VAL A 50 -11.77 0.90 -2.43
CA VAL A 50 -12.34 0.23 -3.61
C VAL A 50 -11.56 -1.05 -3.95
N VAL A 51 -10.23 -1.01 -3.96
CA VAL A 51 -9.39 -2.19 -4.22
C VAL A 51 -9.61 -3.27 -3.17
N MET A 52 -9.73 -2.90 -1.89
CA MET A 52 -9.94 -3.83 -0.78
C MET A 52 -11.39 -4.33 -0.63
N GLY A 53 -12.33 -3.84 -1.45
CA GLY A 53 -13.74 -4.19 -1.34
C GLY A 53 -14.45 -3.59 -0.13
N LEU A 54 -13.82 -2.62 0.55
CA LEU A 54 -14.42 -1.85 1.65
C LEU A 54 -15.42 -0.82 1.14
N LEU A 55 -15.28 -0.41 -0.13
CA LEU A 55 -16.20 0.45 -0.84
C LEU A 55 -16.48 -0.15 -2.22
N ARG A 56 -17.77 -0.40 -2.51
CA ARG A 56 -18.17 -0.91 -3.82
C ARG A 56 -18.24 0.25 -4.84
N PRO A 57 -17.50 0.21 -5.95
CA PRO A 57 -17.62 1.22 -6.99
C PRO A 57 -18.99 1.13 -7.68
N ARG A 58 -19.56 2.26 -8.08
CA ARG A 58 -20.81 2.30 -8.88
C ARG A 58 -20.54 1.93 -10.33
N ARG A 59 -19.35 2.22 -10.86
CA ARG A 59 -18.90 1.90 -12.22
C ARG A 59 -17.43 1.55 -12.22
N GLY A 60 -17.00 0.92 -13.30
CA GLY A 60 -15.62 0.53 -13.51
C GLY A 60 -15.32 -0.89 -13.03
N SER A 61 -14.07 -1.26 -13.14
CA SER A 61 -13.59 -2.59 -12.78
C SER A 61 -12.25 -2.53 -12.03
N VAL A 62 -12.07 -3.48 -11.11
CA VAL A 62 -10.78 -3.73 -10.43
C VAL A 62 -10.39 -5.17 -10.71
N ALA A 63 -9.14 -5.38 -11.11
CA ALA A 63 -8.61 -6.72 -11.32
C ALA A 63 -7.27 -6.88 -10.60
N VAL A 64 -7.07 -8.05 -9.99
CA VAL A 64 -5.81 -8.48 -9.36
C VAL A 64 -5.28 -9.66 -10.17
N TYR A 65 -4.11 -9.50 -10.80
CA TYR A 65 -3.54 -10.49 -11.72
C TYR A 65 -4.56 -11.01 -12.74
N GLY A 66 -5.31 -10.10 -13.36
CA GLY A 66 -6.36 -10.41 -14.32
C GLY A 66 -7.67 -10.95 -13.74
N THR A 67 -7.72 -11.30 -12.44
CA THR A 67 -8.94 -11.76 -11.78
C THR A 67 -9.81 -10.57 -11.35
N PRO A 68 -11.06 -10.44 -11.83
CA PRO A 68 -11.95 -9.37 -11.40
C PRO A 68 -12.31 -9.48 -9.92
N VAL A 69 -12.16 -8.36 -9.19
CA VAL A 69 -12.41 -8.31 -7.73
C VAL A 69 -13.36 -7.19 -7.31
N ALA A 70 -13.78 -6.32 -8.21
CA ALA A 70 -14.71 -5.22 -7.89
C ALA A 70 -15.99 -5.73 -7.23
N GLY A 71 -16.32 -5.16 -6.06
CA GLY A 71 -17.51 -5.53 -5.29
C GLY A 71 -17.45 -6.90 -4.59
N ARG A 72 -16.32 -7.60 -4.63
CA ARG A 72 -16.08 -8.78 -3.78
C ARG A 72 -15.81 -8.36 -2.33
N PRO A 73 -16.14 -9.19 -1.35
CA PRO A 73 -15.86 -8.88 0.05
C PRO A 73 -14.34 -8.92 0.33
N PRO A 74 -13.86 -8.16 1.33
CA PRO A 74 -12.43 -7.99 1.62
C PRO A 74 -11.66 -9.31 1.82
N GLU A 75 -12.27 -10.30 2.47
CA GLU A 75 -11.64 -11.60 2.68
C GLU A 75 -11.41 -12.37 1.38
N ALA A 76 -12.30 -12.23 0.39
CA ALA A 76 -12.14 -12.84 -0.92
C ALA A 76 -11.01 -12.15 -1.72
N ILE A 77 -10.86 -10.83 -1.58
CA ILE A 77 -9.78 -10.05 -2.20
C ILE A 77 -8.44 -10.38 -1.53
N ALA A 78 -8.43 -10.46 -0.20
CA ALA A 78 -7.24 -10.88 0.54
C ALA A 78 -6.80 -12.32 0.16
N ALA A 79 -7.75 -13.22 -0.16
CA ALA A 79 -7.45 -14.57 -0.66
C ALA A 79 -6.76 -14.56 -2.04
N GLN A 80 -6.94 -13.49 -2.84
CA GLN A 80 -6.21 -13.29 -4.11
C GLN A 80 -4.77 -12.77 -3.88
N GLY A 81 -4.35 -12.62 -2.63
CA GLY A 81 -3.02 -12.17 -2.27
C GLY A 81 -2.87 -10.64 -2.20
N VAL A 82 -3.93 -9.93 -1.88
CA VAL A 82 -3.87 -8.48 -1.56
C VAL A 82 -3.81 -8.31 -0.06
N ALA A 83 -2.86 -7.50 0.43
CA ALA A 83 -2.79 -7.09 1.83
C ALA A 83 -2.77 -5.58 1.96
N LEU A 84 -3.25 -5.07 3.09
CA LEU A 84 -3.32 -3.65 3.40
C LEU A 84 -2.55 -3.34 4.69
N VAL A 85 -1.69 -2.33 4.62
CA VAL A 85 -1.19 -1.58 5.78
C VAL A 85 -2.01 -0.28 5.84
N PRO A 86 -3.01 -0.20 6.72
CA PRO A 86 -3.90 0.96 6.78
C PRO A 86 -3.23 2.13 7.49
N GLN A 87 -3.72 3.34 7.23
CA GLN A 87 -3.39 4.55 7.97
C GLN A 87 -3.62 4.35 9.49
N GLY A 88 -2.76 4.91 10.32
CA GLY A 88 -2.86 4.81 11.77
C GLY A 88 -2.43 3.46 12.34
N ARG A 89 -1.65 2.66 11.59
CA ARG A 89 -0.97 1.41 12.02
C ARG A 89 -1.93 0.26 12.34
N ARG A 90 -3.02 0.50 13.07
CA ARG A 90 -4.10 -0.43 13.47
C ARG A 90 -3.59 -1.79 13.97
N ILE A 91 -2.60 -1.77 14.87
CA ILE A 91 -2.08 -2.96 15.54
C ILE A 91 -3.02 -3.40 16.68
N PHE A 92 -2.94 -4.66 17.08
CA PHE A 92 -3.63 -5.16 18.28
C PHE A 92 -2.79 -4.86 19.51
N ARG A 93 -3.08 -3.76 20.20
CA ARG A 93 -2.26 -3.21 21.30
C ARG A 93 -2.14 -4.15 22.51
N SER A 94 -3.16 -4.95 22.76
CA SER A 94 -3.22 -5.95 23.84
C SER A 94 -2.54 -7.28 23.52
N LEU A 95 -2.09 -7.48 22.27
CA LEU A 95 -1.32 -8.64 21.86
C LEU A 95 0.17 -8.30 21.84
N THR A 96 1.00 -9.31 22.05
CA THR A 96 2.45 -9.22 21.87
C THR A 96 2.81 -9.03 20.40
N VAL A 97 4.07 -8.64 20.12
CA VAL A 97 4.61 -8.59 18.75
C VAL A 97 4.41 -9.92 18.05
N ARG A 98 4.78 -11.04 18.68
CA ARG A 98 4.64 -12.39 18.13
C ARG A 98 3.18 -12.71 17.80
N GLU A 99 2.25 -12.43 18.70
CA GLU A 99 0.82 -12.70 18.50
C GLU A 99 0.24 -11.84 17.38
N ASN A 100 0.61 -10.54 17.30
CA ASN A 100 0.22 -9.67 16.18
C ASN A 100 0.64 -10.23 14.83
N LEU A 101 1.84 -10.82 14.73
CA LEU A 101 2.31 -11.45 13.51
C LEU A 101 1.58 -12.76 13.25
N ALA A 102 1.40 -13.59 14.28
CA ALA A 102 0.80 -14.91 14.16
C ALA A 102 -0.68 -14.88 13.72
N VAL A 103 -1.49 -13.90 14.20
CA VAL A 103 -2.91 -13.81 13.83
C VAL A 103 -3.13 -13.54 12.34
N ALA A 104 -2.14 -12.98 11.65
CA ALA A 104 -2.20 -12.69 10.22
C ALA A 104 -1.59 -13.80 9.36
N ALA A 105 -0.98 -14.81 9.99
CA ALA A 105 -0.32 -15.87 9.26
C ALA A 105 -1.33 -16.66 8.41
N ARG A 106 -1.12 -16.66 7.10
CA ARG A 106 -1.87 -17.49 6.16
C ARG A 106 -0.98 -18.55 5.55
N ARG A 107 -1.49 -19.77 5.48
CA ARG A 107 -0.85 -20.80 4.69
C ARG A 107 -0.89 -20.38 3.22
N THR A 108 0.26 -20.36 2.56
CA THR A 108 0.33 -20.11 1.14
C THR A 108 -0.31 -21.30 0.40
N SER A 109 -1.40 -21.05 -0.32
CA SER A 109 -1.88 -21.96 -1.33
C SER A 109 -1.01 -21.77 -2.56
N GLY A 110 -0.11 -22.73 -2.83
CA GLY A 110 0.77 -22.70 -4.00
C GLY A 110 2.27 -22.69 -3.65
N ASN A 111 3.08 -23.08 -4.64
CA ASN A 111 4.52 -23.27 -4.51
C ASN A 111 5.27 -21.93 -4.60
N ARG A 112 5.09 -21.02 -3.62
CA ARG A 112 5.90 -19.81 -3.55
C ARG A 112 7.33 -20.18 -3.18
N ARG A 113 8.29 -19.80 -3.99
CA ARG A 113 9.72 -20.09 -3.79
C ARG A 113 10.29 -19.52 -2.49
N ASN A 114 9.66 -18.51 -1.90
CA ASN A 114 10.16 -17.85 -0.69
C ASN A 114 9.02 -17.18 0.11
N PRO A 115 8.18 -17.96 0.85
CA PRO A 115 7.06 -17.41 1.61
C PRO A 115 7.53 -16.57 2.80
N TRP A 116 6.71 -15.60 3.22
CA TRP A 116 6.89 -14.88 4.46
C TRP A 116 6.50 -15.78 5.63
N THR A 117 7.49 -16.16 6.42
CA THR A 117 7.33 -16.85 7.70
C THR A 117 7.58 -15.89 8.84
N LEU A 118 7.23 -16.31 10.07
CA LEU A 118 7.51 -15.50 11.27
C LEU A 118 9.00 -15.16 11.38
N GLU A 119 9.86 -16.16 11.15
CA GLU A 119 11.32 -16.01 11.21
C GLU A 119 11.78 -14.99 10.17
N ARG A 120 11.35 -15.14 8.92
CA ARG A 120 11.72 -14.22 7.84
C ARG A 120 11.24 -12.78 8.09
N VAL A 121 10.04 -12.60 8.67
CA VAL A 121 9.57 -11.26 9.09
C VAL A 121 10.46 -10.70 10.19
N LEU A 122 10.81 -11.51 11.18
CA LEU A 122 11.67 -11.06 12.28
C LEU A 122 13.11 -10.77 11.81
N ASP A 123 13.64 -11.51 10.84
CA ASP A 123 14.92 -11.21 10.21
C ASP A 123 14.88 -9.89 9.44
N ALA A 124 13.76 -9.60 8.77
CA ALA A 124 13.56 -8.33 8.06
C ALA A 124 13.39 -7.13 9.01
N PHE A 125 12.93 -7.36 10.25
CA PHE A 125 12.66 -6.35 11.27
C PHE A 125 13.36 -6.70 12.60
N PRO A 126 14.70 -6.53 12.74
CA PRO A 126 15.46 -6.95 13.92
C PRO A 126 14.94 -6.36 15.23
N ARG A 127 14.48 -5.09 15.23
CA ARG A 127 13.89 -4.46 16.42
C ARG A 127 12.62 -5.17 16.92
N LEU A 128 11.83 -5.75 16.01
CA LEU A 128 10.68 -6.56 16.38
C LEU A 128 11.11 -7.93 16.92
N ALA A 129 12.20 -8.49 16.39
CA ALA A 129 12.78 -9.74 16.87
C ALA A 129 13.21 -9.66 18.34
N GLU A 130 13.85 -8.55 18.73
CA GLU A 130 14.26 -8.27 20.11
C GLU A 130 13.07 -8.13 21.08
N ARG A 131 11.92 -7.70 20.55
CA ARG A 131 10.73 -7.33 21.31
C ARG A 131 9.57 -8.34 21.19
N ARG A 132 9.85 -9.58 20.74
CA ARG A 132 8.82 -10.62 20.49
C ARG A 132 7.79 -10.77 21.59
N PRO A 133 8.17 -10.82 22.90
CA PRO A 133 7.23 -11.02 24.00
C PRO A 133 6.58 -9.71 24.45
N GLN A 134 7.02 -8.54 23.93
CA GLN A 134 6.53 -7.25 24.37
C GLN A 134 5.13 -6.97 23.78
N TYR A 135 4.25 -6.38 24.59
CA TYR A 135 2.94 -5.93 24.14
C TYR A 135 3.07 -4.81 23.11
N ALA A 136 2.35 -4.94 22.00
CA ALA A 136 2.45 -4.00 20.87
C ALA A 136 2.04 -2.57 21.25
N GLY A 137 1.17 -2.41 22.24
CA GLY A 137 0.77 -1.09 22.73
C GLY A 137 1.89 -0.28 23.38
N THR A 138 3.00 -0.92 23.80
CA THR A 138 4.15 -0.30 24.48
C THR A 138 5.30 0.02 23.51
N LEU A 139 5.18 -0.36 22.25
CA LEU A 139 6.15 -0.07 21.21
C LEU A 139 6.13 1.42 20.83
N SER A 140 7.27 1.93 20.38
CA SER A 140 7.36 3.25 19.73
C SER A 140 6.51 3.31 18.45
N GLY A 141 6.18 4.51 18.01
CA GLY A 141 5.40 4.69 16.77
C GLY A 141 6.02 4.03 15.55
N GLY A 142 7.34 4.07 15.42
CA GLY A 142 8.06 3.42 14.33
C GLY A 142 8.01 1.90 14.41
N GLU A 143 8.21 1.34 15.60
CA GLU A 143 8.11 -0.12 15.83
C GLU A 143 6.68 -0.63 15.57
N GLN A 144 5.66 0.16 15.95
CA GLN A 144 4.27 -0.15 15.64
C GLN A 144 4.02 -0.15 14.11
N GLN A 145 4.63 0.79 13.38
CA GLN A 145 4.53 0.84 11.92
C GLN A 145 5.21 -0.37 11.28
N MET A 146 6.42 -0.72 11.73
CA MET A 146 7.11 -1.93 11.27
C MET A 146 6.32 -3.20 11.58
N LEU A 147 5.67 -3.26 12.76
CA LEU A 147 4.78 -4.37 13.13
C LEU A 147 3.56 -4.45 12.21
N ALA A 148 2.95 -3.32 11.83
CA ALA A 148 1.83 -3.30 10.89
C ALA A 148 2.25 -3.82 9.50
N ILE A 149 3.43 -3.42 9.01
CA ILE A 149 4.00 -3.94 7.76
C ILE A 149 4.29 -5.44 7.88
N GLY A 150 4.99 -5.86 8.94
CA GLY A 150 5.30 -7.27 9.19
C GLY A 150 4.04 -8.13 9.25
N ARG A 151 2.98 -7.64 9.91
CA ARG A 151 1.67 -8.33 9.96
C ARG A 151 1.05 -8.49 8.58
N ALA A 152 1.12 -7.47 7.73
CA ALA A 152 0.63 -7.57 6.35
C ALA A 152 1.42 -8.61 5.54
N LEU A 153 2.75 -8.67 5.71
CA LEU A 153 3.62 -9.66 5.06
C LEU A 153 3.30 -11.10 5.48
N MET A 154 2.92 -11.33 6.75
CA MET A 154 2.51 -12.66 7.23
C MET A 154 1.32 -13.26 6.47
N SER A 155 0.51 -12.45 5.79
CA SER A 155 -0.53 -12.94 4.88
C SER A 155 0.01 -13.43 3.53
N ASN A 156 1.31 -13.33 3.29
CA ASN A 156 1.96 -13.71 2.04
C ASN A 156 1.39 -12.99 0.80
N PRO A 157 1.37 -11.65 0.79
CA PRO A 157 0.72 -10.91 -0.30
C PRO A 157 1.49 -11.00 -1.62
N ARG A 158 0.77 -10.87 -2.72
CA ARG A 158 1.29 -10.60 -4.07
C ARG A 158 1.25 -9.11 -4.38
N VAL A 159 0.26 -8.40 -3.79
CA VAL A 159 0.09 -6.95 -3.87
C VAL A 159 -0.04 -6.41 -2.45
N LEU A 160 0.80 -5.44 -2.11
CA LEU A 160 0.77 -4.75 -0.83
C LEU A 160 0.28 -3.32 -1.03
N LEU A 161 -0.82 -2.98 -0.38
CA LEU A 161 -1.36 -1.63 -0.34
C LEU A 161 -0.89 -0.96 0.95
N MET A 162 -0.38 0.26 0.88
CA MET A 162 0.06 1.04 2.04
C MET A 162 -0.60 2.42 2.00
N ASP A 163 -1.31 2.76 3.07
CA ASP A 163 -2.01 4.04 3.19
C ASP A 163 -1.27 4.96 4.17
N GLU A 164 -0.55 5.93 3.64
CA GLU A 164 0.23 6.95 4.35
C GLU A 164 1.14 6.37 5.46
N PRO A 165 2.03 5.41 5.14
CA PRO A 165 2.84 4.70 6.14
C PRO A 165 3.85 5.59 6.85
N SER A 166 4.16 6.79 6.34
CA SER A 166 5.08 7.76 6.93
C SER A 166 4.42 8.72 7.92
N GLU A 167 3.07 8.75 7.95
CA GLU A 167 2.33 9.75 8.73
C GLU A 167 2.62 9.68 10.23
N GLY A 168 2.87 10.87 10.84
CA GLY A 168 3.09 11.00 12.28
C GLY A 168 4.35 10.31 12.81
N LEU A 169 5.34 10.06 11.94
CA LEU A 169 6.63 9.50 12.30
C LEU A 169 7.74 10.55 12.29
N ALA A 170 8.73 10.37 13.17
CA ALA A 170 9.95 11.18 13.13
C ALA A 170 10.74 10.94 11.82
N PRO A 171 11.48 11.94 11.31
CA PRO A 171 12.17 11.84 10.01
C PRO A 171 13.09 10.62 9.85
N GLN A 172 13.80 10.26 10.91
CA GLN A 172 14.68 9.07 10.92
C GLN A 172 13.88 7.77 10.71
N ILE A 173 12.72 7.67 11.35
CA ILE A 173 11.82 6.50 11.22
C ILE A 173 11.18 6.45 9.84
N VAL A 174 10.80 7.61 9.29
CA VAL A 174 10.31 7.71 7.91
C VAL A 174 11.34 7.12 6.94
N ALA A 175 12.62 7.48 7.09
CA ALA A 175 13.69 6.92 6.26
C ALA A 175 13.81 5.39 6.39
N GLU A 176 13.67 4.84 7.61
CA GLU A 176 13.68 3.38 7.84
C GLU A 176 12.47 2.70 7.16
N VAL A 177 11.27 3.30 7.24
CA VAL A 177 10.05 2.80 6.58
C VAL A 177 10.24 2.79 5.07
N MET A 178 10.71 3.90 4.48
CA MET A 178 10.93 3.98 3.02
C MET A 178 12.02 3.02 2.54
N ALA A 179 13.10 2.85 3.29
CA ALA A 179 14.13 1.86 2.99
C ALA A 179 13.56 0.43 3.04
N THR A 180 12.66 0.15 3.97
CA THR A 180 11.96 -1.14 4.05
C THR A 180 11.05 -1.35 2.84
N ILE A 181 10.25 -0.36 2.45
CA ILE A 181 9.38 -0.41 1.27
C ILE A 181 10.20 -0.69 0.01
N ARG A 182 11.34 -0.01 -0.16
CA ARG A 182 12.26 -0.24 -1.27
C ARG A 182 12.76 -1.68 -1.31
N ARG A 183 13.22 -2.22 -0.18
CA ARG A 183 13.67 -3.63 -0.10
C ARG A 183 12.56 -4.63 -0.43
N LEU A 184 11.33 -4.38 -0.01
CA LEU A 184 10.19 -5.24 -0.35
C LEU A 184 9.91 -5.24 -1.85
N LYS A 185 9.97 -4.08 -2.50
CA LYS A 185 9.87 -3.95 -3.96
C LYS A 185 11.00 -4.73 -4.66
N GLU A 186 12.25 -4.55 -4.23
CA GLU A 186 13.42 -5.25 -4.79
C GLU A 186 13.31 -6.78 -4.66
N GLN A 187 12.56 -7.27 -3.66
CA GLN A 187 12.21 -8.69 -3.52
C GLN A 187 11.05 -9.14 -4.43
N GLY A 188 10.58 -8.27 -5.33
CA GLY A 188 9.55 -8.56 -6.31
C GLY A 188 8.10 -8.37 -5.83
N LEU A 189 7.88 -7.72 -4.68
CA LEU A 189 6.53 -7.42 -4.22
C LEU A 189 5.95 -6.24 -5.01
N SER A 190 4.74 -6.41 -5.55
CA SER A 190 3.99 -5.31 -6.18
C SER A 190 3.40 -4.42 -5.09
N ILE A 191 3.59 -3.11 -5.18
CA ILE A 191 3.20 -2.19 -4.10
C ILE A 191 2.39 -1.02 -4.67
N LEU A 192 1.24 -0.72 -4.05
CA LEU A 192 0.54 0.55 -4.20
C LEU A 192 0.76 1.36 -2.93
N LEU A 193 1.55 2.41 -3.02
CA LEU A 193 1.89 3.32 -1.92
C LEU A 193 1.08 4.60 -2.05
N VAL A 194 0.20 4.85 -1.10
CA VAL A 194 -0.47 6.15 -0.97
C VAL A 194 0.38 7.04 -0.08
N GLU A 195 0.73 8.22 -0.57
CA GLU A 195 1.51 9.21 0.17
C GLU A 195 1.07 10.64 -0.15
N GLN A 196 1.34 11.56 0.78
CA GLN A 196 1.18 13.00 0.56
C GLN A 196 2.51 13.66 0.20
N ASN A 197 3.60 13.15 0.78
CA ASN A 197 4.94 13.68 0.56
C ASN A 197 5.50 13.15 -0.76
N ALA A 198 5.47 14.00 -1.78
CA ALA A 198 5.96 13.65 -3.10
C ALA A 198 7.43 13.21 -3.09
N LYS A 199 8.30 13.90 -2.31
CA LYS A 199 9.72 13.55 -2.24
C LYS A 199 9.93 12.12 -1.78
N LEU A 200 9.24 11.70 -0.70
CA LEU A 200 9.31 10.32 -0.20
C LEU A 200 8.84 9.30 -1.25
N ALA A 201 7.78 9.64 -1.98
CA ALA A 201 7.23 8.79 -3.01
C ALA A 201 8.21 8.64 -4.19
N PHE A 202 8.78 9.74 -4.68
CA PHE A 202 9.76 9.73 -5.77
C PHE A 202 11.03 8.93 -5.45
N ASP A 203 11.45 8.92 -4.18
CA ASP A 203 12.63 8.19 -3.73
C ASP A 203 12.48 6.66 -3.87
N VAL A 204 11.26 6.13 -3.94
CA VAL A 204 11.01 4.68 -3.93
C VAL A 204 10.18 4.17 -5.11
N ALA A 205 9.36 5.01 -5.73
CA ALA A 205 8.41 4.62 -6.76
C ALA A 205 9.06 4.39 -8.14
N ASP A 206 8.49 3.47 -8.88
CA ASP A 206 8.76 3.27 -10.30
C ASP A 206 7.79 4.08 -11.16
N ASP A 207 6.53 4.16 -10.72
CA ASP A 207 5.46 4.88 -11.40
C ASP A 207 4.76 5.81 -10.42
N ILE A 208 4.34 6.98 -10.92
CA ILE A 208 3.66 8.02 -10.15
C ILE A 208 2.28 8.26 -10.77
N VAL A 209 1.27 8.15 -9.94
CA VAL A 209 -0.10 8.55 -10.27
C VAL A 209 -0.50 9.68 -9.34
N ILE A 210 -0.96 10.82 -9.91
CA ILE A 210 -1.44 11.95 -9.10
C ILE A 210 -2.94 12.06 -9.23
N LEU A 211 -3.62 12.05 -8.07
CA LEU A 211 -5.04 12.36 -7.96
C LEU A 211 -5.26 13.82 -7.57
N ASN A 212 -6.16 14.47 -8.29
CA ASN A 212 -6.69 15.77 -7.92
C ASN A 212 -8.22 15.72 -8.02
N SER A 213 -8.92 16.02 -6.92
CA SER A 213 -10.40 16.03 -6.84
C SER A 213 -11.03 14.78 -7.48
N GLY A 214 -10.49 13.61 -7.11
CA GLY A 214 -11.00 12.31 -7.55
C GLY A 214 -10.70 11.94 -9.00
N ARG A 215 -9.79 12.65 -9.69
CA ARG A 215 -9.39 12.37 -11.08
C ARG A 215 -7.90 12.12 -11.14
N VAL A 216 -7.48 11.21 -12.02
CA VAL A 216 -6.07 11.05 -12.38
C VAL A 216 -5.68 12.23 -13.28
N VAL A 217 -4.69 13.01 -12.84
CA VAL A 217 -4.16 14.15 -13.59
C VAL A 217 -2.75 13.87 -14.11
N VAL A 218 -2.02 12.92 -13.51
CA VAL A 218 -0.72 12.43 -13.97
C VAL A 218 -0.71 10.91 -13.80
N ASP A 219 -0.22 10.20 -14.80
CA ASP A 219 0.10 8.76 -14.76
C ASP A 219 1.35 8.56 -15.63
N ALA A 220 2.51 8.44 -15.00
CA ALA A 220 3.79 8.38 -15.69
C ALA A 220 4.85 7.67 -14.82
N THR A 221 5.95 7.23 -15.44
CA THR A 221 7.10 6.72 -14.70
C THR A 221 7.79 7.84 -13.93
N ALA A 222 8.33 7.52 -12.75
CA ALA A 222 9.10 8.48 -11.95
C ALA A 222 10.29 9.06 -12.74
N GLU A 223 10.91 8.23 -13.59
CA GLU A 223 12.01 8.64 -14.47
C GLU A 223 11.57 9.67 -15.51
N ALA A 224 10.42 9.49 -16.17
CA ALA A 224 9.88 10.44 -17.13
C ALA A 224 9.60 11.80 -16.48
N LEU A 225 8.96 11.81 -15.32
CA LEU A 225 8.67 13.03 -14.58
C LEU A 225 9.94 13.76 -14.12
N ALA A 226 10.98 13.02 -13.73
CA ALA A 226 12.27 13.60 -13.35
C ALA A 226 12.98 14.27 -14.55
N ARG A 227 12.86 13.70 -15.74
CA ARG A 227 13.46 14.26 -16.98
C ARG A 227 12.74 15.54 -17.43
N ASP A 228 11.42 15.53 -17.41
CA ASP A 228 10.61 16.62 -17.97
C ASP A 228 10.58 17.86 -17.06
N LYS A 229 11.20 17.78 -15.86
CA LYS A 229 11.14 18.85 -14.84
C LYS A 229 9.71 19.38 -14.66
N MET A 230 8.71 18.47 -14.80
CA MET A 230 7.32 18.82 -14.70
C MET A 230 7.08 19.53 -13.36
N ASP A 231 6.46 20.70 -13.40
CA ASP A 231 6.12 21.43 -12.18
C ASP A 231 4.99 20.73 -11.44
N LEU A 232 5.38 19.69 -10.68
CA LEU A 232 4.47 18.91 -9.84
C LEU A 232 3.84 19.74 -8.73
N HIS A 233 4.43 20.92 -8.42
CA HIS A 233 3.90 21.84 -7.41
C HIS A 233 2.47 22.29 -7.76
N GLN A 234 2.18 22.53 -9.05
CA GLN A 234 0.83 22.91 -9.48
C GLN A 234 -0.20 21.80 -9.22
N HIS A 235 0.18 20.53 -9.39
CA HIS A 235 -0.74 19.39 -9.17
C HIS A 235 -0.85 18.97 -7.72
N LEU A 236 0.21 19.14 -6.93
CA LEU A 236 0.26 18.77 -5.51
C LEU A 236 -0.08 19.94 -4.58
N GLY A 237 -0.12 21.19 -5.10
CA GLY A 237 -0.42 22.39 -4.31
C GLY A 237 0.64 22.69 -3.25
N ILE A 238 1.90 22.36 -3.52
CA ILE A 238 3.05 22.70 -2.70
C ILE A 238 3.54 24.07 -3.22
N TYR A 239 3.39 25.14 -2.42
CA TYR A 239 3.97 26.46 -2.67
C TYR A 239 5.29 26.59 -1.95
#